data_c6c965e405c09bff5725edb6bf8f126c
#
_entry.id   c6c965e405c09bff5725edb6bf8f126c
#
_cell.length_a   1.000
_cell.length_b   1.000
_cell.length_c   1.000
_cell.angle_alpha   90.00
_cell.angle_beta   90.00
_cell.angle_gamma   90.00
#
_symmetry.space_group_name_H-M   'P 1'
#
loop_
_entity.id
_entity.type
_entity.pdbx_description
1 polymer ?
#
loop_
_entity_poly.entity_id
_entity_poly.type
_entity_poly.pdbx_seq_one_letter_code
_entity_poly.pdbx_strand_id
1 'polypeptide(L)'
;MKGPVYCGGFAAIALLICSTGALAQTSAAPAASSASAGTSQQNLAQDIKLLRKNVRAEKQKIMGAAMGLDADQAKKSWPIYKDYDRELAKLNDVRLGNITAYAQNYSNMTDNKADELVNGAIAYHKKRIDLLANTYDKVRAALGAPLAARFVQVESTLNNLIDLQIQSNLPLMWGPEKTGK
;
A
#
# COMPACT_ATOMS: atom_id res chain seq x y z
N MET A 1 18.74 -39.58 10.49
CA MET A 1 19.04 -38.80 9.27
C MET A 1 18.82 -37.35 9.57
N LYS A 2 19.90 -36.56 9.59
CA LYS A 2 19.95 -35.15 10.02
C LYS A 2 19.68 -34.25 8.82
N GLY A 3 18.67 -33.38 8.86
CA GLY A 3 18.44 -32.33 7.86
C GLY A 3 19.03 -30.99 8.34
N PRO A 4 19.53 -30.12 7.45
CA PRO A 4 20.27 -28.93 7.84
C PRO A 4 19.37 -27.77 8.22
N VAL A 5 19.76 -27.09 9.29
CA VAL A 5 19.20 -25.84 9.80
C VAL A 5 19.80 -24.69 8.97
N TYR A 6 18.98 -23.92 8.28
CA TYR A 6 19.40 -22.67 7.66
C TYR A 6 19.29 -21.51 8.65
N CYS A 7 20.45 -21.10 9.14
CA CYS A 7 20.65 -19.87 9.90
C CYS A 7 21.06 -18.78 8.89
N GLY A 8 20.19 -17.81 8.62
CA GLY A 8 20.44 -16.68 7.72
C GLY A 8 20.37 -15.38 8.50
N GLY A 9 21.51 -14.72 8.63
CA GLY A 9 21.78 -13.60 9.50
C GLY A 9 21.06 -12.30 9.15
N PHE A 10 20.61 -11.63 10.19
CA PHE A 10 20.20 -10.23 10.16
C PHE A 10 21.46 -9.35 10.23
N ALA A 11 21.71 -8.57 9.22
CA ALA A 11 22.76 -7.55 9.23
C ALA A 11 22.26 -6.34 10.04
N ALA A 12 22.84 -6.14 11.22
CA ALA A 12 22.67 -4.95 12.05
C ALA A 12 23.45 -3.80 11.42
N ILE A 13 22.78 -2.69 11.11
CA ILE A 13 23.43 -1.43 10.77
C ILE A 13 23.68 -0.67 12.05
N ALA A 14 24.93 -0.61 12.47
CA ALA A 14 25.41 0.16 13.60
C ALA A 14 25.51 1.65 13.21
N LEU A 15 24.81 2.50 13.94
CA LEU A 15 24.97 3.95 13.91
C LEU A 15 26.14 4.34 14.82
N LEU A 16 27.18 4.89 14.26
CA LEU A 16 28.28 5.55 14.97
C LEU A 16 27.87 7.00 15.28
N ILE A 17 27.74 7.28 16.57
CA ILE A 17 27.59 8.64 17.09
C ILE A 17 28.98 9.12 17.47
N CYS A 18 29.51 10.15 16.78
CA CYS A 18 30.64 10.93 17.26
C CYS A 18 30.15 12.27 17.78
N SER A 19 30.26 12.45 19.07
CA SER A 19 30.15 13.75 19.76
C SER A 19 31.51 14.42 19.85
N THR A 20 31.60 15.71 19.57
CA THR A 20 32.29 16.72 20.42
C THR A 20 32.31 18.09 19.75
N GLY A 21 32.12 19.14 20.53
CA GLY A 21 32.64 20.46 20.25
C GLY A 21 31.64 21.61 20.41
N ALA A 22 31.69 22.25 21.58
CA ALA A 22 30.92 23.42 21.96
C ALA A 22 31.49 24.73 21.38
N LEU A 23 30.64 25.76 21.47
CA LEU A 23 30.84 27.23 21.56
C LEU A 23 30.55 28.04 20.27
N ALA A 24 29.56 28.83 20.33
CA ALA A 24 29.43 30.30 20.38
C ALA A 24 28.12 30.78 19.78
N GLN A 25 27.39 31.52 20.56
CA GLN A 25 26.16 32.23 20.24
C GLN A 25 26.41 33.37 19.25
N THR A 26 25.54 33.51 18.26
CA THR A 26 25.11 34.82 17.75
C THR A 26 23.69 34.74 17.23
N SER A 27 22.88 35.61 17.78
CA SER A 27 21.46 35.79 17.48
C SER A 27 21.31 36.33 16.04
N ALA A 28 20.62 35.58 15.17
CA ALA A 28 19.92 36.11 14.02
C ALA A 28 18.70 35.24 13.75
N ALA A 29 17.53 35.84 13.74
CA ALA A 29 16.26 35.19 13.48
C ALA A 29 16.25 34.53 12.10
N PRO A 30 15.77 33.30 11.95
CA PRO A 30 15.64 32.68 10.64
C PRO A 30 14.20 32.77 10.13
N ALA A 31 14.02 33.61 9.12
CA ALA A 31 12.94 33.46 8.17
C ALA A 31 13.33 32.42 7.10
N ALA A 32 13.37 31.13 7.42
CA ALA A 32 13.70 30.09 6.44
C ALA A 32 13.08 28.72 6.79
N SER A 33 11.85 28.68 7.29
CA SER A 33 11.23 27.39 7.70
C SER A 33 10.14 26.86 6.77
N SER A 34 9.67 27.62 5.78
CA SER A 34 8.57 27.18 4.89
C SER A 34 9.03 26.51 3.59
N ALA A 35 10.24 26.77 3.11
CA ALA A 35 10.73 26.19 1.86
C ALA A 35 11.20 24.73 1.99
N SER A 36 11.70 24.32 3.16
CA SER A 36 12.21 22.97 3.38
C SER A 36 11.10 21.92 3.56
N ALA A 37 9.96 22.31 4.13
CA ALA A 37 8.81 21.42 4.32
C ALA A 37 8.12 21.07 2.99
N GLY A 38 8.03 22.02 2.06
CA GLY A 38 7.46 21.78 0.73
C GLY A 38 8.27 20.79 -0.10
N THR A 39 9.60 20.90 -0.05
CA THR A 39 10.50 19.99 -0.78
C THR A 39 10.43 18.57 -0.22
N SER A 40 10.36 18.40 1.09
CA SER A 40 10.25 17.08 1.73
C SER A 40 8.92 16.39 1.41
N GLN A 41 7.82 17.12 1.38
CA GLN A 41 6.50 16.56 1.00
C GLN A 41 6.44 16.18 -0.49
N GLN A 42 7.06 16.99 -1.38
CA GLN A 42 7.14 16.67 -2.80
C GLN A 42 8.00 15.43 -3.06
N ASN A 43 9.12 15.28 -2.38
CA ASN A 43 9.98 14.10 -2.46
C ASN A 43 9.24 12.86 -1.98
N LEU A 44 8.54 12.91 -0.83
CA LEU A 44 7.74 11.81 -0.32
C LEU A 44 6.63 11.40 -1.30
N ALA A 45 5.94 12.35 -1.91
CA ALA A 45 4.91 12.06 -2.91
C ALA A 45 5.49 11.38 -4.16
N GLN A 46 6.69 11.78 -4.60
CA GLN A 46 7.40 11.15 -5.72
C GLN A 46 7.83 9.72 -5.37
N ASP A 47 8.37 9.49 -4.17
CA ASP A 47 8.78 8.17 -3.69
C ASP A 47 7.59 7.22 -3.59
N ILE A 48 6.46 7.68 -3.04
CA ILE A 48 5.21 6.91 -3.00
C ILE A 48 4.75 6.54 -4.41
N LYS A 49 4.81 7.47 -5.36
CA LYS A 49 4.44 7.23 -6.76
C LYS A 49 5.33 6.17 -7.42
N LEU A 50 6.64 6.22 -7.17
CA LEU A 50 7.61 5.26 -7.68
C LEU A 50 7.39 3.86 -7.09
N LEU A 51 7.23 3.76 -5.78
CA LEU A 51 6.92 2.49 -5.09
C LEU A 51 5.64 1.86 -5.64
N ARG A 52 4.58 2.65 -5.83
CA ARG A 52 3.31 2.16 -6.40
C ARG A 52 3.48 1.66 -7.84
N LYS A 53 4.30 2.33 -8.65
CA LYS A 53 4.62 1.89 -10.01
C LYS A 53 5.34 0.54 -10.00
N ASN A 54 6.31 0.36 -9.11
CA ASN A 54 7.07 -0.87 -8.99
C ASN A 54 6.18 -2.04 -8.52
N VAL A 55 5.35 -1.84 -7.51
CA VAL A 55 4.38 -2.85 -7.04
C VAL A 55 3.43 -3.28 -8.16
N ARG A 56 2.92 -2.33 -8.96
CA ARG A 56 2.06 -2.65 -10.10
C ARG A 56 2.77 -3.46 -11.18
N ALA A 57 4.03 -3.12 -11.48
CA ALA A 57 4.83 -3.84 -12.47
C ALA A 57 5.12 -5.29 -12.01
N GLU A 58 5.47 -5.49 -10.75
CA GLU A 58 5.68 -6.82 -10.19
C GLU A 58 4.38 -7.64 -10.16
N LYS A 59 3.28 -7.02 -9.75
CA LYS A 59 1.95 -7.64 -9.77
C LYS A 59 1.57 -8.12 -11.18
N GLN A 60 1.83 -7.32 -12.22
CA GLN A 60 1.57 -7.70 -13.59
C GLN A 60 2.43 -8.89 -14.05
N LYS A 61 3.70 -8.94 -13.67
CA LYS A 61 4.58 -10.08 -13.97
C LYS A 61 4.09 -11.37 -13.31
N ILE A 62 3.76 -11.30 -12.02
CA ILE A 62 3.23 -12.45 -11.26
C ILE A 62 1.93 -12.93 -11.89
N MET A 63 1.01 -12.02 -12.21
CA MET A 63 -0.25 -12.35 -12.89
C MET A 63 0.01 -13.05 -14.22
N GLY A 64 0.92 -12.53 -15.05
CA GLY A 64 1.29 -13.14 -16.33
C GLY A 64 1.82 -14.56 -16.18
N ALA A 65 2.74 -14.77 -15.24
CA ALA A 65 3.32 -16.08 -14.98
C ALA A 65 2.28 -17.08 -14.41
N ALA A 66 1.45 -16.62 -13.45
CA ALA A 66 0.46 -17.47 -12.78
C ALA A 66 -0.72 -17.86 -13.68
N MET A 67 -1.10 -17.00 -14.62
CA MET A 67 -2.21 -17.29 -15.53
C MET A 67 -1.86 -18.34 -16.58
N GLY A 68 -0.60 -18.43 -17.03
CA GLY A 68 -0.15 -19.43 -18.01
C GLY A 68 -0.94 -19.38 -19.31
N LEU A 69 -1.21 -18.18 -19.82
CA LEU A 69 -2.04 -17.98 -21.02
C LEU A 69 -1.24 -18.24 -22.30
N ASP A 70 -1.89 -18.85 -23.29
CA ASP A 70 -1.38 -18.85 -24.65
C ASP A 70 -1.50 -17.45 -25.30
N ALA A 71 -0.97 -17.30 -26.52
CA ALA A 71 -0.91 -16.01 -27.20
C ALA A 71 -2.30 -15.41 -27.47
N ASP A 72 -3.29 -16.23 -27.84
CA ASP A 72 -4.64 -15.76 -28.15
C ASP A 72 -5.43 -15.43 -26.89
N GLN A 73 -5.27 -16.23 -25.85
CA GLN A 73 -5.82 -15.94 -24.52
C GLN A 73 -5.23 -14.64 -23.96
N ALA A 74 -3.93 -14.44 -24.09
CA ALA A 74 -3.24 -13.24 -23.66
C ALA A 74 -3.76 -11.98 -24.37
N LYS A 75 -3.96 -12.04 -25.69
CA LYS A 75 -4.55 -10.93 -26.47
C LYS A 75 -5.92 -10.51 -25.94
N LYS A 76 -6.75 -11.47 -25.52
CA LYS A 76 -8.10 -11.21 -24.99
C LYS A 76 -8.07 -10.72 -23.55
N SER A 77 -7.16 -11.23 -22.73
CA SER A 77 -7.09 -11.00 -21.29
C SER A 77 -6.43 -9.68 -20.91
N TRP A 78 -5.30 -9.34 -21.55
CA TRP A 78 -4.52 -8.16 -21.13
C TRP A 78 -5.26 -6.82 -21.23
N PRO A 79 -6.12 -6.56 -22.21
CA PRO A 79 -6.94 -5.35 -22.21
C PRO A 79 -7.86 -5.28 -20.97
N ILE A 80 -8.50 -6.40 -20.61
CA ILE A 80 -9.38 -6.50 -19.44
C ILE A 80 -8.59 -6.24 -18.15
N TYR A 81 -7.40 -6.86 -18.04
CA TYR A 81 -6.53 -6.65 -16.88
C TYR A 81 -6.05 -5.20 -16.75
N LYS A 82 -5.66 -4.56 -17.85
CA LYS A 82 -5.24 -3.15 -17.85
C LYS A 82 -6.35 -2.21 -17.39
N ASP A 83 -7.57 -2.47 -17.81
CA ASP A 83 -8.73 -1.69 -17.37
C ASP A 83 -9.00 -1.87 -15.87
N TYR A 84 -8.98 -3.12 -15.41
CA TYR A 84 -9.07 -3.45 -13.99
C TYR A 84 -7.99 -2.75 -13.17
N ASP A 85 -6.73 -2.86 -13.56
CA ASP A 85 -5.59 -2.27 -12.85
C ASP A 85 -5.68 -0.74 -12.80
N ARG A 86 -6.19 -0.10 -13.86
CA ARG A 86 -6.45 1.34 -13.89
C ARG A 86 -7.52 1.75 -12.89
N GLU A 87 -8.64 1.04 -12.83
CA GLU A 87 -9.73 1.33 -11.90
C GLU A 87 -9.32 1.00 -10.45
N LEU A 88 -8.59 -0.08 -10.24
CA LEU A 88 -8.03 -0.41 -8.93
C LEU A 88 -7.04 0.68 -8.45
N ALA A 89 -6.26 1.27 -9.34
CA ALA A 89 -5.37 2.38 -8.98
C ALA A 89 -6.13 3.58 -8.43
N LYS A 90 -7.28 3.94 -9.04
CA LYS A 90 -8.15 5.02 -8.53
C LYS A 90 -8.69 4.71 -7.13
N LEU A 91 -9.12 3.47 -6.89
CA LEU A 91 -9.57 3.04 -5.55
C LEU A 91 -8.43 3.12 -4.54
N ASN A 92 -7.23 2.73 -4.93
CA ASN A 92 -6.05 2.82 -4.07
C ASN A 92 -5.64 4.28 -3.76
N ASP A 93 -5.93 5.24 -4.64
CA ASP A 93 -5.76 6.67 -4.34
C ASP A 93 -6.71 7.13 -3.24
N VAL A 94 -7.97 6.70 -3.29
CA VAL A 94 -8.95 6.96 -2.21
C VAL A 94 -8.49 6.33 -0.89
N ARG A 95 -8.03 5.08 -0.92
CA ARG A 95 -7.47 4.39 0.26
C ARG A 95 -6.29 5.15 0.86
N LEU A 96 -5.35 5.61 0.02
CA LEU A 96 -4.21 6.39 0.49
C LEU A 96 -4.66 7.69 1.18
N GLY A 97 -5.64 8.38 0.62
CA GLY A 97 -6.25 9.57 1.26
C GLY A 97 -6.82 9.25 2.64
N ASN A 98 -7.54 8.13 2.77
CA ASN A 98 -8.11 7.68 4.05
C ASN A 98 -7.01 7.36 5.09
N ILE A 99 -5.94 6.65 4.67
CA ILE A 99 -4.78 6.34 5.54
C ILE A 99 -4.05 7.62 5.95
N THR A 100 -3.86 8.56 5.05
CA THR A 100 -3.25 9.87 5.34
C THR A 100 -4.08 10.64 6.35
N ALA A 101 -5.40 10.70 6.16
CA ALA A 101 -6.31 11.33 7.11
C ALA A 101 -6.28 10.64 8.49
N TYR A 102 -6.17 9.31 8.54
CA TYR A 102 -5.98 8.57 9.78
C TYR A 102 -4.69 9.01 10.49
N ALA A 103 -3.56 9.04 9.80
CA ALA A 103 -2.27 9.44 10.38
C ALA A 103 -2.30 10.88 10.91
N GLN A 104 -2.94 11.79 10.17
CA GLN A 104 -3.04 13.21 10.57
C GLN A 104 -3.92 13.44 11.81
N ASN A 105 -4.91 12.58 12.04
CA ASN A 105 -5.85 12.71 13.15
C ASN A 105 -5.58 11.73 14.30
N TYR A 106 -4.52 10.92 14.19
CA TYR A 106 -4.26 9.83 15.15
C TYR A 106 -4.20 10.29 16.60
N SER A 107 -3.51 11.41 16.89
CA SER A 107 -3.34 11.94 18.23
C SER A 107 -4.58 12.67 18.79
N ASN A 108 -5.51 13.08 17.91
CA ASN A 108 -6.70 13.86 18.28
C ASN A 108 -7.95 13.27 17.60
N MET A 109 -8.08 11.94 17.66
CA MET A 109 -9.19 11.23 17.05
C MET A 109 -10.51 11.59 17.76
N THR A 110 -11.48 12.04 16.97
CA THR A 110 -12.87 12.26 17.45
C THR A 110 -13.77 11.14 16.93
N ASP A 111 -14.92 10.92 17.59
CA ASP A 111 -15.90 9.92 17.19
C ASP A 111 -16.32 10.11 15.71
N ASN A 112 -16.65 11.33 15.32
CA ASN A 112 -17.04 11.64 13.94
C ASN A 112 -15.92 11.32 12.94
N LYS A 113 -14.66 11.61 13.30
CA LYS A 113 -13.53 11.32 12.41
C LYS A 113 -13.25 9.82 12.36
N ALA A 114 -13.38 9.10 13.45
CA ALA A 114 -13.28 7.65 13.48
C ALA A 114 -14.35 7.00 12.60
N ASP A 115 -15.60 7.43 12.70
CA ASP A 115 -16.71 6.95 11.86
C ASP A 115 -16.46 7.25 10.37
N GLU A 116 -16.01 8.46 10.02
CA GLU A 116 -15.66 8.83 8.64
C GLU A 116 -14.60 7.89 8.07
N LEU A 117 -13.53 7.66 8.83
CA LEU A 117 -12.39 6.84 8.39
C LEU A 117 -12.79 5.36 8.24
N VAL A 118 -13.55 4.81 9.18
CA VAL A 118 -14.03 3.43 9.12
C VAL A 118 -15.01 3.25 7.96
N ASN A 119 -15.96 4.16 7.77
CA ASN A 119 -16.90 4.12 6.65
C ASN A 119 -16.15 4.25 5.31
N GLY A 120 -15.11 5.08 5.23
CA GLY A 120 -14.24 5.19 4.06
C GLY A 120 -13.51 3.88 3.74
N ALA A 121 -12.98 3.21 4.76
CA ALA A 121 -12.31 1.92 4.61
C ALA A 121 -13.30 0.83 4.15
N ILE A 122 -14.48 0.75 4.74
CA ILE A 122 -15.54 -0.20 4.35
C ILE A 122 -15.98 0.04 2.90
N ALA A 123 -16.19 1.30 2.53
CA ALA A 123 -16.58 1.67 1.15
C ALA A 123 -15.50 1.28 0.13
N TYR A 124 -14.23 1.47 0.46
CA TYR A 124 -13.11 1.02 -0.37
C TYR A 124 -13.15 -0.50 -0.60
N HIS A 125 -13.31 -1.30 0.47
CA HIS A 125 -13.35 -2.76 0.35
C HIS A 125 -14.53 -3.24 -0.49
N LYS A 126 -15.72 -2.67 -0.30
CA LYS A 126 -16.90 -2.99 -1.12
C LYS A 126 -16.65 -2.71 -2.60
N LYS A 127 -16.19 -1.50 -2.93
CA LYS A 127 -15.90 -1.13 -4.32
C LYS A 127 -14.81 -2.00 -4.96
N ARG A 128 -13.80 -2.43 -4.19
CA ARG A 128 -12.76 -3.33 -4.68
C ARG A 128 -13.29 -4.72 -5.00
N ILE A 129 -14.19 -5.25 -4.17
CA ILE A 129 -14.86 -6.54 -4.39
C ILE A 129 -15.76 -6.44 -5.64
N ASP A 130 -16.55 -5.38 -5.77
CA ASP A 130 -17.41 -5.16 -6.93
C ASP A 130 -16.59 -5.05 -8.23
N LEU A 131 -15.46 -4.34 -8.20
CA LEU A 131 -14.55 -4.24 -9.33
C LEU A 131 -13.97 -5.61 -9.72
N LEU A 132 -13.58 -6.43 -8.73
CA LEU A 132 -13.07 -7.77 -8.97
C LEU A 132 -14.15 -8.68 -9.57
N ALA A 133 -15.38 -8.66 -9.03
CA ALA A 133 -16.52 -9.43 -9.52
C ALA A 133 -16.87 -9.06 -10.98
N ASN A 134 -16.97 -7.77 -11.28
CA ASN A 134 -17.22 -7.28 -12.63
C ASN A 134 -16.09 -7.69 -13.61
N THR A 135 -14.86 -7.76 -13.12
CA THR A 135 -13.72 -8.18 -13.94
C THR A 135 -13.73 -9.70 -14.16
N TYR A 136 -14.10 -10.47 -13.14
CA TYR A 136 -14.32 -11.92 -13.26
C TYR A 136 -15.28 -12.25 -14.40
N ASP A 137 -16.42 -11.56 -14.47
CA ASP A 137 -17.41 -11.80 -15.52
C ASP A 137 -16.84 -11.51 -16.92
N LYS A 138 -16.05 -10.45 -17.07
CA LYS A 138 -15.37 -10.13 -18.34
C LYS A 138 -14.33 -11.18 -18.72
N VAL A 139 -13.49 -11.63 -17.77
CA VAL A 139 -12.49 -12.67 -17.99
C VAL A 139 -13.17 -13.99 -18.31
N ARG A 140 -14.26 -14.34 -17.61
CA ARG A 140 -15.05 -15.54 -17.84
C ARG A 140 -15.65 -15.56 -19.25
N ALA A 141 -16.17 -14.44 -19.71
CA ALA A 141 -16.71 -14.32 -21.06
C ALA A 141 -15.61 -14.49 -22.14
N ALA A 142 -14.40 -14.00 -21.87
CA ALA A 142 -13.27 -14.05 -22.80
C ALA A 142 -12.51 -15.36 -22.83
N LEU A 143 -12.33 -16.02 -21.66
CA LEU A 143 -11.39 -17.14 -21.45
C LEU A 143 -12.04 -18.39 -20.83
N GLY A 144 -13.30 -18.32 -20.41
CA GLY A 144 -14.00 -19.40 -19.70
C GLY A 144 -13.77 -19.39 -18.18
N ALA A 145 -14.62 -20.15 -17.48
CA ALA A 145 -14.68 -20.14 -16.01
C ALA A 145 -13.39 -20.58 -15.30
N PRO A 146 -12.65 -21.62 -15.75
CA PRO A 146 -11.43 -22.04 -15.05
C PRO A 146 -10.34 -20.97 -15.01
N LEU A 147 -10.10 -20.28 -16.13
CA LEU A 147 -9.12 -19.19 -16.20
C LEU A 147 -9.58 -17.95 -15.44
N ALA A 148 -10.88 -17.65 -15.48
CA ALA A 148 -11.44 -16.56 -14.68
C ALA A 148 -11.33 -16.84 -13.15
N ALA A 149 -11.58 -18.08 -12.72
CA ALA A 149 -11.36 -18.46 -11.32
C ALA A 149 -9.89 -18.33 -10.91
N ARG A 150 -8.96 -18.77 -11.76
CA ARG A 150 -7.52 -18.60 -11.53
C ARG A 150 -7.15 -17.12 -11.41
N PHE A 151 -7.68 -16.25 -12.29
CA PHE A 151 -7.49 -14.80 -12.19
C PHE A 151 -7.90 -14.28 -10.82
N VAL A 152 -9.10 -14.62 -10.33
CA VAL A 152 -9.60 -14.19 -9.02
C VAL A 152 -8.71 -14.69 -7.89
N GLN A 153 -8.26 -15.95 -7.93
CA GLN A 153 -7.38 -16.52 -6.92
C GLN A 153 -6.05 -15.77 -6.83
N VAL A 154 -5.39 -15.56 -7.97
CA VAL A 154 -4.10 -14.85 -8.03
C VAL A 154 -4.26 -13.40 -7.57
N GLU A 155 -5.27 -12.72 -8.09
CA GLU A 155 -5.54 -11.31 -7.77
C GLU A 155 -5.86 -11.12 -6.28
N SER A 156 -6.68 -11.99 -5.71
CA SER A 156 -7.02 -11.95 -4.28
C SER A 156 -5.80 -12.20 -3.40
N THR A 157 -4.94 -13.17 -3.77
CA THR A 157 -3.70 -13.44 -3.04
C THR A 157 -2.77 -12.22 -3.05
N LEU A 158 -2.57 -11.61 -4.22
CA LEU A 158 -1.71 -10.42 -4.35
C LEU A 158 -2.26 -9.23 -3.55
N ASN A 159 -3.56 -9.00 -3.62
CA ASN A 159 -4.20 -7.93 -2.85
C ASN A 159 -4.10 -8.18 -1.33
N ASN A 160 -4.28 -9.41 -0.87
CA ASN A 160 -4.16 -9.77 0.55
C ASN A 160 -2.72 -9.55 1.06
N LEU A 161 -1.69 -9.88 0.27
CA LEU A 161 -0.29 -9.62 0.62
C LEU A 161 -0.01 -8.12 0.75
N ILE A 162 -0.51 -7.31 -0.19
CA ILE A 162 -0.37 -5.85 -0.15
C ILE A 162 -1.14 -5.28 1.06
N ASP A 163 -2.34 -5.78 1.34
CA ASP A 163 -3.15 -5.36 2.48
C ASP A 163 -2.45 -5.67 3.80
N LEU A 164 -1.90 -6.87 3.95
CA LEU A 164 -1.14 -7.27 5.13
C LEU A 164 0.08 -6.37 5.35
N GLN A 165 0.84 -6.08 4.28
CA GLN A 165 1.99 -5.18 4.34
C GLN A 165 1.60 -3.77 4.79
N ILE A 166 0.47 -3.23 4.32
CA ILE A 166 -0.02 -1.92 4.74
C ILE A 166 -0.49 -1.96 6.19
N GLN A 167 -1.34 -2.94 6.54
CA GLN A 167 -1.95 -3.03 7.87
C GLN A 167 -0.92 -3.27 8.96
N SER A 168 0.14 -4.04 8.70
CA SER A 168 1.20 -4.29 9.68
C SER A 168 2.00 -3.02 10.06
N ASN A 169 1.92 -1.97 9.25
CA ASN A 169 2.58 -0.69 9.50
C ASN A 169 1.63 0.40 10.04
N LEU A 170 0.34 0.10 10.18
CA LEU A 170 -0.62 1.05 10.74
C LEU A 170 -0.84 0.75 12.22
N PRO A 171 -0.70 1.74 13.12
CA PRO A 171 -1.04 1.55 14.52
C PRO A 171 -2.54 1.31 14.66
N LEU A 172 -2.94 0.61 15.72
CA LEU A 172 -4.36 0.46 16.04
C LEU A 172 -4.95 1.81 16.44
N MET A 173 -6.22 2.03 16.08
CA MET A 173 -6.96 3.19 16.54
C MET A 173 -7.02 3.17 18.07
N TRP A 174 -6.78 4.32 18.68
CA TRP A 174 -6.66 4.45 20.14
C TRP A 174 -7.92 3.97 20.84
N GLY A 175 -7.76 3.13 21.85
CA GLY A 175 -8.76 2.95 22.89
C GLY A 175 -8.58 4.03 23.98
N PRO A 176 -9.57 4.27 24.82
CA PRO A 176 -9.45 5.24 25.90
C PRO A 176 -8.20 4.92 26.71
N GLU A 177 -7.34 5.92 26.87
CA GLU A 177 -6.14 5.82 27.72
C GLU A 177 -6.59 5.35 29.09
N LYS A 178 -6.09 4.19 29.51
CA LYS A 178 -6.22 3.82 30.92
C LYS A 178 -5.38 4.83 31.68
N THR A 179 -5.99 5.96 32.06
CA THR A 179 -5.41 6.84 33.06
C THR A 179 -5.21 5.99 34.29
N GLY A 180 -3.98 5.50 34.46
CA GLY A 180 -3.57 4.80 35.66
C GLY A 180 -3.80 5.72 36.86
N LYS A 181 -4.73 5.33 37.72
CA LYS A 181 -4.78 5.82 39.09
C LYS A 181 -3.69 5.11 39.88
#